data_4387cf31a618d2b4055fd7c53da3bb18
#
_entry.id   4387cf31a618d2b4055fd7c53da3bb18
#
_cell.length_a   1.000
_cell.length_b   1.000
_cell.length_c   1.000
_cell.angle_alpha   90.00
_cell.angle_beta   90.00
_cell.angle_gamma   90.00
#
_symmetry.space_group_name_H-M   'P 1'
#
loop_
_entity.id
_entity.type
_entity.pdbx_description
1 polymer ?
#
loop_
_entity_poly.entity_id
_entity_poly.type
_entity_poly.pdbx_seq_one_letter_code
_entity_poly.pdbx_strand_id
1 'polypeptide(L)'
;MPSNHLAGPIDTLTGSYAGAQGWGQFMPTSIRDFAVDADHDGHIDLQNSLPDIFASVANYFVKHGWVTGGPVAARAQPDASATPPTVTDTKPTWPLEQLEAWGYAPLQPLSPAEPSSLQTLEGPNGPEYWFTFQNFYVITRYNRSPLYAMAVNQLAQAIEAGVGSAEAAR
;
A
#
# COMPACT_ATOMS: atom_id res chain seq x y z
N MET A 1 4.48 30.38 3.60
CA MET A 1 4.83 28.96 3.61
C MET A 1 4.84 28.54 5.07
N PRO A 2 3.96 27.65 5.55
CA PRO A 2 4.14 27.13 6.90
C PRO A 2 5.50 26.41 6.94
N SER A 3 6.33 26.81 7.87
CA SER A 3 7.62 26.14 8.13
C SER A 3 7.29 24.78 8.74
N ASN A 4 7.50 23.69 7.99
CA ASN A 4 7.42 22.33 8.51
C ASN A 4 8.54 22.15 9.55
N HIS A 5 8.25 22.45 10.80
CA HIS A 5 9.18 22.20 11.91
C HIS A 5 8.93 20.77 12.41
N LEU A 6 9.95 19.91 12.26
CA LEU A 6 9.97 18.63 12.96
C LEU A 6 10.01 18.88 14.49
N ALA A 7 9.28 18.08 15.24
CA ALA A 7 9.28 18.18 16.69
C ALA A 7 10.66 17.81 17.27
N GLY A 8 11.18 18.65 18.15
CA GLY A 8 12.38 18.43 18.94
C GLY A 8 13.67 19.00 18.37
N PRO A 9 14.72 19.11 19.22
CA PRO A 9 16.05 19.53 18.81
C PRO A 9 16.67 18.53 17.83
N ILE A 10 17.46 19.04 16.87
CA ILE A 10 18.04 18.21 15.78
C ILE A 10 18.96 17.10 16.30
N ASP A 11 19.56 17.30 17.46
CA ASP A 11 20.45 16.35 18.14
C ASP A 11 19.71 15.20 18.84
N THR A 12 18.39 15.30 18.99
CA THR A 12 17.54 14.24 19.56
C THR A 12 16.86 13.38 18.49
N LEU A 13 16.94 13.78 17.21
CA LEU A 13 16.33 13.03 16.13
C LEU A 13 17.11 11.74 15.87
N THR A 14 16.45 10.61 16.02
CA THR A 14 17.00 9.29 15.72
C THR A 14 16.43 8.76 14.40
N GLY A 15 17.26 8.06 13.65
CA GLY A 15 16.86 7.48 12.38
C GLY A 15 17.69 6.25 12.01
N SER A 16 17.31 5.58 10.93
CA SER A 16 18.11 4.49 10.38
C SER A 16 19.43 5.00 9.78
N TYR A 17 20.36 4.10 9.43
CA TYR A 17 21.60 4.46 8.75
C TYR A 17 21.36 5.31 7.48
N ALA A 18 20.27 5.07 6.77
CA ALA A 18 19.87 5.83 5.57
C ALA A 18 19.07 7.11 5.91
N GLY A 19 18.85 7.42 7.19
CA GLY A 19 18.13 8.61 7.64
C GLY A 19 16.61 8.47 7.66
N ALA A 20 16.06 7.25 7.61
CA ALA A 20 14.62 7.04 7.76
C ALA A 20 14.21 7.32 9.22
N GLN A 21 13.11 8.07 9.42
CA GLN A 21 12.68 8.57 10.72
C GLN A 21 11.25 8.15 11.08
N GLY A 22 11.00 8.08 12.38
CA GLY A 22 9.69 7.82 12.98
C GLY A 22 9.13 6.42 12.67
N TRP A 23 7.90 6.19 13.09
CA TRP A 23 7.23 4.90 12.89
C TRP A 23 6.99 4.58 11.42
N GLY A 24 6.69 5.61 10.62
CA GLY A 24 6.52 5.47 9.18
C GLY A 24 7.84 5.25 8.42
N GLN A 25 9.00 5.33 9.08
CA GLN A 25 10.32 5.22 8.43
C GLN A 25 10.44 6.13 7.19
N PHE A 26 9.99 7.37 7.32
CA PHE A 26 10.06 8.35 6.25
C PHE A 26 11.50 8.78 5.99
N MET A 27 11.91 8.71 4.73
CA MET A 27 13.17 9.31 4.28
C MET A 27 13.08 10.85 4.37
N PRO A 28 14.21 11.57 4.53
CA PRO A 28 14.20 13.03 4.65
C PRO A 28 13.43 13.74 3.52
N THR A 29 13.52 13.25 2.29
CA THR A 29 12.74 13.76 1.16
C THR A 29 11.24 13.51 1.34
N SER A 30 10.86 12.35 1.86
CA SER A 30 9.46 12.01 2.12
C SER A 30 8.89 12.85 3.26
N ILE A 31 9.68 13.14 4.29
CA ILE A 31 9.28 14.07 5.36
C ILE A 31 8.95 15.44 4.77
N ARG A 32 9.86 15.99 3.98
CA ARG A 32 9.67 17.30 3.36
C ARG A 32 8.43 17.38 2.47
N ASP A 33 8.16 16.33 1.69
CA ASP A 33 7.18 16.36 0.62
C ASP A 33 5.79 15.86 1.07
N PHE A 34 5.73 15.05 2.13
CA PHE A 34 4.50 14.32 2.50
C PHE A 34 4.11 14.41 3.97
N ALA A 35 5.03 14.75 4.89
CA ALA A 35 4.68 14.83 6.30
C ALA A 35 3.73 16.00 6.58
N VAL A 36 2.80 15.80 7.49
CA VAL A 36 1.75 16.77 7.85
C VAL A 36 1.57 16.84 9.36
N ASP A 37 1.30 18.03 9.86
CA ASP A 37 0.83 18.32 11.21
C ASP A 37 -0.69 18.13 11.22
N ALA A 38 -1.16 17.02 11.77
CA ALA A 38 -2.57 16.64 11.72
C ALA A 38 -3.34 17.00 12.99
N ASP A 39 -2.65 17.15 14.13
CA ASP A 39 -3.26 17.63 15.37
C ASP A 39 -3.18 19.15 15.53
N HIS A 40 -2.52 19.84 14.57
CA HIS A 40 -2.43 21.30 14.48
C HIS A 40 -1.72 21.95 15.67
N ASP A 41 -0.75 21.27 16.28
CA ASP A 41 0.05 21.82 17.39
C ASP A 41 1.21 22.70 16.91
N GLY A 42 1.43 22.81 15.59
CA GLY A 42 2.46 23.61 14.93
C GLY A 42 3.75 22.83 14.67
N HIS A 43 3.80 21.55 14.98
CA HIS A 43 4.94 20.66 14.79
C HIS A 43 4.51 19.40 14.03
N ILE A 44 5.48 18.72 13.41
CA ILE A 44 5.29 17.37 12.83
C ILE A 44 6.06 16.39 13.69
N ASP A 45 5.36 15.54 14.45
CA ASP A 45 5.98 14.51 15.29
C ASP A 45 5.70 13.11 14.76
N LEU A 46 6.62 12.61 13.94
CA LEU A 46 6.53 11.27 13.34
C LEU A 46 6.96 10.15 14.32
N GLN A 47 7.31 10.49 15.56
CA GLN A 47 7.74 9.53 16.59
C GLN A 47 6.66 9.29 17.64
N ASN A 48 5.92 10.33 18.06
CA ASN A 48 5.02 10.25 19.21
C ASN A 48 3.58 10.67 18.91
N SER A 49 3.33 11.51 17.88
CA SER A 49 1.99 11.91 17.47
C SER A 49 1.39 10.89 16.50
N LEU A 50 0.49 10.03 16.98
CA LEU A 50 -0.24 9.10 16.10
C LEU A 50 -1.05 9.81 15.01
N PRO A 51 -1.72 10.94 15.25
CA PRO A 51 -2.37 11.72 14.20
C PRO A 51 -1.42 12.10 13.07
N ASP A 52 -0.24 12.64 13.38
CA ASP A 52 0.74 13.04 12.36
C ASP A 52 1.29 11.84 11.60
N ILE A 53 1.60 10.75 12.31
CA ILE A 53 2.12 9.52 11.70
C ILE A 53 1.13 8.98 10.69
N PHE A 54 -0.14 8.77 11.08
CA PHE A 54 -1.14 8.19 10.19
C PHE A 54 -1.50 9.13 9.04
N ALA A 55 -1.67 10.43 9.32
CA ALA A 55 -2.00 11.41 8.30
C ALA A 55 -0.84 11.59 7.29
N SER A 56 0.40 11.56 7.74
CA SER A 56 1.57 11.63 6.86
C SER A 56 1.64 10.42 5.92
N VAL A 57 1.43 9.20 6.44
CA VAL A 57 1.38 7.98 5.60
C VAL A 57 0.21 8.05 4.62
N ALA A 58 -0.97 8.48 5.07
CA ALA A 58 -2.13 8.65 4.20
C ALA A 58 -1.86 9.71 3.11
N ASN A 59 -1.26 10.85 3.46
CA ASN A 59 -0.88 11.88 2.48
C ASN A 59 0.13 11.36 1.46
N TYR A 60 1.11 10.55 1.88
CA TYR A 60 2.03 9.87 0.97
C TYR A 60 1.26 9.04 -0.06
N PHE A 61 0.31 8.23 0.36
CA PHE A 61 -0.49 7.39 -0.54
C PHE A 61 -1.34 8.23 -1.49
N VAL A 62 -2.01 9.27 -0.98
CA VAL A 62 -2.82 10.20 -1.82
C VAL A 62 -1.94 10.85 -2.90
N LYS A 63 -0.76 11.35 -2.53
CA LYS A 63 0.17 11.99 -3.47
C LYS A 63 0.74 11.03 -4.51
N HIS A 64 0.73 9.72 -4.24
CA HIS A 64 1.13 8.67 -5.19
C HIS A 64 -0.03 8.07 -5.97
N GLY A 65 -1.25 8.64 -5.86
CA GLY A 65 -2.39 8.26 -6.67
C GLY A 65 -3.26 7.16 -6.05
N TRP A 66 -3.38 7.12 -4.71
CA TRP A 66 -4.35 6.27 -4.02
C TRP A 66 -5.77 6.61 -4.46
N VAL A 67 -6.53 5.58 -4.79
CA VAL A 67 -7.95 5.68 -5.17
C VAL A 67 -8.80 5.22 -3.99
N THR A 68 -9.54 6.15 -3.38
CA THR A 68 -10.42 5.83 -2.25
C THR A 68 -11.50 4.84 -2.68
N GLY A 69 -11.64 3.74 -1.93
CA GLY A 69 -12.57 2.67 -2.27
C GLY A 69 -12.13 1.78 -3.43
N GLY A 70 -11.01 2.07 -4.07
CA GLY A 70 -10.46 1.25 -5.14
C GLY A 70 -9.86 -0.07 -4.62
N PRO A 71 -9.83 -1.12 -5.44
CA PRO A 71 -9.25 -2.39 -5.05
C PRO A 71 -7.74 -2.30 -4.87
N VAL A 72 -7.19 -3.13 -3.96
CA VAL A 72 -5.75 -3.30 -3.78
C VAL A 72 -5.26 -4.53 -4.51
N ALA A 73 -5.80 -5.70 -4.18
CA ALA A 73 -5.47 -6.97 -4.81
C ALA A 73 -6.67 -7.92 -4.76
N ALA A 74 -6.75 -8.83 -5.72
CA ALA A 74 -7.74 -9.89 -5.77
C ALA A 74 -7.09 -11.21 -6.18
N ARG A 75 -7.58 -12.32 -5.62
CA ARG A 75 -7.07 -13.65 -5.95
C ARG A 75 -7.37 -13.99 -7.40
N ALA A 76 -6.37 -14.49 -8.11
CA ALA A 76 -6.48 -15.02 -9.46
C ALA A 76 -6.32 -16.54 -9.45
N GLN A 77 -7.08 -17.22 -10.29
CA GLN A 77 -6.96 -18.66 -10.49
C GLN A 77 -6.52 -18.93 -11.93
N PRO A 78 -5.35 -19.58 -12.13
CA PRO A 78 -4.93 -19.98 -13.46
C PRO A 78 -5.75 -21.17 -13.95
N ASP A 79 -6.07 -21.22 -15.23
CA ASP A 79 -6.55 -22.41 -15.92
C ASP A 79 -5.38 -23.24 -16.49
N ALA A 80 -5.69 -24.36 -17.15
CA ALA A 80 -4.68 -25.26 -17.72
C ALA A 80 -3.88 -24.62 -18.88
N SER A 81 -4.35 -23.55 -19.47
CA SER A 81 -3.72 -22.82 -20.58
C SER A 81 -2.99 -21.55 -20.12
N ALA A 82 -3.02 -21.23 -18.83
CA ALA A 82 -2.50 -20.00 -18.28
C ALA A 82 -1.02 -19.81 -18.62
N THR A 83 -0.72 -18.68 -19.21
CA THR A 83 0.64 -18.28 -19.58
C THR A 83 0.99 -17.02 -18.78
N PRO A 84 1.89 -17.11 -17.80
CA PRO A 84 2.27 -15.94 -17.03
C PRO A 84 2.94 -14.88 -17.92
N PRO A 85 2.61 -13.58 -17.70
CA PRO A 85 3.26 -12.52 -18.43
C PRO A 85 4.76 -12.49 -18.10
N THR A 86 5.56 -12.16 -19.10
CA THR A 86 7.02 -12.02 -18.94
C THR A 86 7.42 -10.80 -18.13
N VAL A 87 6.50 -9.86 -17.90
CA VAL A 87 6.73 -8.61 -17.14
C VAL A 87 5.96 -8.68 -15.83
N THR A 88 6.70 -8.68 -14.74
CA THR A 88 6.17 -8.72 -13.36
C THR A 88 6.17 -7.33 -12.69
N ASP A 89 5.94 -6.26 -13.44
CA ASP A 89 5.82 -4.92 -12.86
C ASP A 89 4.54 -4.84 -12.02
N THR A 90 4.62 -4.16 -10.89
CA THR A 90 3.46 -3.90 -10.04
C THR A 90 2.56 -2.78 -10.55
N LYS A 91 3.02 -2.04 -11.56
CA LYS A 91 2.21 -0.99 -12.20
C LYS A 91 1.06 -1.61 -12.98
N PRO A 92 -0.20 -1.20 -12.74
CA PRO A 92 -1.35 -1.73 -13.45
C PRO A 92 -1.37 -1.20 -14.89
N THR A 93 -0.94 -2.03 -15.83
CA THR A 93 -0.81 -1.64 -17.25
C THR A 93 -1.76 -2.38 -18.18
N TRP A 94 -2.40 -3.44 -17.69
CA TRP A 94 -3.26 -4.31 -18.48
C TRP A 94 -4.72 -4.17 -18.04
N PRO A 95 -5.70 -4.07 -18.95
CA PRO A 95 -7.08 -4.26 -18.56
C PRO A 95 -7.26 -5.70 -18.04
N LEU A 96 -8.11 -5.89 -17.04
CA LEU A 96 -8.33 -7.21 -16.43
C LEU A 96 -8.69 -8.28 -17.45
N GLU A 97 -9.54 -7.95 -18.42
CA GLU A 97 -9.94 -8.84 -19.52
C GLU A 97 -8.76 -9.41 -20.31
N GLN A 98 -7.64 -8.68 -20.40
CA GLN A 98 -6.44 -9.17 -21.06
C GLN A 98 -5.75 -10.27 -20.24
N LEU A 99 -5.75 -10.12 -18.90
CA LEU A 99 -5.20 -11.15 -18.02
C LEU A 99 -6.11 -12.38 -17.98
N GLU A 100 -7.43 -12.19 -18.09
CA GLU A 100 -8.40 -13.28 -18.27
C GLU A 100 -8.15 -14.03 -19.58
N ALA A 101 -7.88 -13.31 -20.67
CA ALA A 101 -7.53 -13.93 -21.95
C ALA A 101 -6.21 -14.72 -21.91
N TRP A 102 -5.33 -14.46 -20.95
CA TRP A 102 -4.13 -15.24 -20.68
C TRP A 102 -4.36 -16.42 -19.72
N GLY A 103 -5.60 -16.73 -19.41
CA GLY A 103 -5.99 -17.89 -18.61
C GLY A 103 -6.05 -17.66 -17.11
N TYR A 104 -6.16 -16.40 -16.65
CA TYR A 104 -6.28 -16.09 -15.22
C TYR A 104 -7.67 -15.55 -14.91
N ALA A 105 -8.47 -16.27 -14.13
CA ALA A 105 -9.80 -15.85 -13.77
C ALA A 105 -9.85 -15.25 -12.34
N PRO A 106 -10.60 -14.16 -12.10
CA PRO A 106 -10.83 -13.64 -10.77
C PRO A 106 -11.78 -14.56 -9.98
N LEU A 107 -11.52 -14.75 -8.68
CA LEU A 107 -12.40 -15.52 -7.80
C LEU A 107 -13.64 -14.74 -7.35
N GLN A 108 -13.70 -13.44 -7.62
CA GLN A 108 -14.82 -12.55 -7.32
C GLN A 108 -15.07 -11.62 -8.51
N PRO A 109 -16.30 -11.12 -8.68
CA PRO A 109 -16.60 -10.19 -9.77
C PRO A 109 -15.75 -8.94 -9.69
N LEU A 110 -15.12 -8.59 -10.83
CA LEU A 110 -14.32 -7.38 -11.02
C LEU A 110 -14.70 -6.73 -12.34
N SER A 111 -14.39 -5.45 -12.51
CA SER A 111 -14.59 -4.76 -13.80
C SER A 111 -13.60 -5.28 -14.85
N PRO A 112 -14.04 -5.74 -16.02
CA PRO A 112 -13.13 -6.21 -17.08
C PRO A 112 -12.14 -5.15 -17.56
N ALA A 113 -12.53 -3.89 -17.53
CA ALA A 113 -11.68 -2.76 -17.93
C ALA A 113 -10.77 -2.22 -16.83
N GLU A 114 -10.81 -2.82 -15.61
CA GLU A 114 -9.99 -2.36 -14.49
C GLU A 114 -8.50 -2.50 -14.81
N PRO A 115 -7.72 -1.40 -14.77
CA PRO A 115 -6.28 -1.48 -14.96
C PRO A 115 -5.64 -2.35 -13.88
N SER A 116 -4.91 -3.36 -14.30
CA SER A 116 -4.38 -4.38 -13.40
C SER A 116 -2.97 -4.84 -13.81
N SER A 117 -2.33 -5.56 -12.91
CA SER A 117 -1.11 -6.31 -13.12
C SER A 117 -1.29 -7.70 -12.50
N LEU A 118 -0.50 -8.67 -12.91
CA LEU A 118 -0.48 -10.01 -12.34
C LEU A 118 0.79 -10.20 -11.51
N GLN A 119 0.62 -10.61 -10.26
CA GLN A 119 1.72 -10.95 -9.37
C GLN A 119 1.65 -12.43 -9.01
N THR A 120 2.82 -13.08 -9.00
CA THR A 120 2.98 -14.42 -8.44
C THR A 120 3.76 -14.32 -7.15
N LEU A 121 3.17 -14.80 -6.07
CA LEU A 121 3.77 -14.81 -4.74
C LEU A 121 3.87 -16.25 -4.22
N GLU A 122 4.92 -16.56 -3.49
CA GLU A 122 5.05 -17.86 -2.83
C GLU A 122 4.13 -17.92 -1.62
N GLY A 123 3.20 -18.85 -1.64
CA GLY A 123 2.29 -19.15 -0.54
C GLY A 123 2.65 -20.47 0.16
N PRO A 124 1.98 -20.80 1.27
CA PRO A 124 2.26 -22.00 2.07
C PRO A 124 2.03 -23.31 1.31
N ASN A 125 1.21 -23.29 0.25
CA ASN A 125 0.86 -24.44 -0.57
C ASN A 125 1.37 -24.34 -2.01
N GLY A 126 2.34 -23.47 -2.28
CA GLY A 126 2.91 -23.22 -3.60
C GLY A 126 2.53 -21.83 -4.13
N PRO A 127 2.79 -21.58 -5.42
CA PRO A 127 2.59 -20.25 -6.02
C PRO A 127 1.14 -19.81 -5.96
N GLU A 128 0.96 -18.55 -5.62
CA GLU A 128 -0.31 -17.85 -5.55
C GLU A 128 -0.33 -16.72 -6.56
N TYR A 129 -1.41 -16.63 -7.33
CA TYR A 129 -1.59 -15.62 -8.36
C TYR A 129 -2.57 -14.56 -7.90
N TRP A 130 -2.21 -13.28 -8.16
CA TRP A 130 -2.97 -12.13 -7.68
C TRP A 130 -3.08 -11.08 -8.77
N PHE A 131 -4.30 -10.65 -9.06
CA PHE A 131 -4.50 -9.38 -9.72
C PHE A 131 -4.19 -8.26 -8.75
N THR A 132 -3.38 -7.31 -9.16
CA THR A 132 -3.03 -6.14 -8.36
C THR A 132 -3.39 -4.86 -9.12
N PHE A 133 -3.85 -3.86 -8.37
CA PHE A 133 -4.46 -2.66 -8.91
C PHE A 133 -3.69 -1.41 -8.51
N GLN A 134 -4.24 -0.23 -8.83
CA GLN A 134 -3.58 1.05 -8.55
C GLN A 134 -3.16 1.20 -7.08
N ASN A 135 -4.01 0.80 -6.13
CA ASN A 135 -3.69 0.94 -4.71
C ASN A 135 -2.55 0.01 -4.26
N PHE A 136 -2.42 -1.17 -4.84
CA PHE A 136 -1.26 -2.04 -4.63
C PHE A 136 0.01 -1.38 -5.14
N TYR A 137 -0.03 -0.82 -6.34
CA TYR A 137 1.10 -0.07 -6.89
C TYR A 137 1.51 1.10 -6.00
N VAL A 138 0.55 1.84 -5.44
CA VAL A 138 0.82 2.93 -4.49
C VAL A 138 1.56 2.42 -3.25
N ILE A 139 1.14 1.29 -2.66
CA ILE A 139 1.87 0.69 -1.53
C ILE A 139 3.31 0.35 -1.93
N THR A 140 3.53 -0.14 -3.17
CA THR A 140 4.89 -0.43 -3.65
C THR A 140 5.75 0.82 -3.89
N ARG A 141 5.19 2.03 -3.88
CA ARG A 141 5.99 3.27 -3.86
C ARG A 141 6.62 3.52 -2.50
N TYR A 142 5.93 3.09 -1.45
CA TYR A 142 6.45 3.15 -0.07
C TYR A 142 7.55 2.10 0.17
N ASN A 143 7.30 0.87 -0.23
CA ASN A 143 8.27 -0.22 -0.20
C ASN A 143 8.12 -1.08 -1.47
N ARG A 144 9.17 -1.19 -2.27
CA ARG A 144 9.16 -1.84 -3.59
C ARG A 144 8.87 -3.35 -3.58
N SER A 145 8.80 -3.98 -2.42
CA SER A 145 8.51 -5.42 -2.28
C SER A 145 7.02 -5.73 -2.50
N PRO A 146 6.65 -6.56 -3.48
CA PRO A 146 5.27 -7.04 -3.61
C PRO A 146 4.78 -7.81 -2.38
N LEU A 147 5.66 -8.56 -1.70
CA LEU A 147 5.34 -9.26 -0.46
C LEU A 147 4.98 -8.27 0.66
N TYR A 148 5.72 -7.16 0.77
CA TYR A 148 5.38 -6.10 1.70
C TYR A 148 4.00 -5.52 1.41
N ALA A 149 3.74 -5.18 0.15
CA ALA A 149 2.44 -4.61 -0.24
C ALA A 149 1.29 -5.59 0.04
N MET A 150 1.49 -6.89 -0.19
CA MET A 150 0.49 -7.91 0.14
C MET A 150 0.29 -8.03 1.66
N ALA A 151 1.37 -8.03 2.46
CA ALA A 151 1.27 -8.07 3.91
C ALA A 151 0.50 -6.87 4.49
N VAL A 152 0.76 -5.66 3.97
CA VAL A 152 0.01 -4.45 4.34
C VAL A 152 -1.48 -4.60 4.01
N ASN A 153 -1.82 -5.08 2.81
CA ASN A 153 -3.19 -5.31 2.39
C ASN A 153 -3.90 -6.33 3.29
N GLN A 154 -3.27 -7.47 3.54
CA GLN A 154 -3.85 -8.53 4.39
C GLN A 154 -4.01 -8.08 5.85
N LEU A 155 -3.06 -7.32 6.38
CA LEU A 155 -3.15 -6.75 7.72
C LEU A 155 -4.31 -5.75 7.82
N ALA A 156 -4.46 -4.87 6.83
CA ALA A 156 -5.57 -3.91 6.78
C ALA A 156 -6.93 -4.64 6.78
N GLN A 157 -7.09 -5.68 5.96
CA GLN A 157 -8.30 -6.50 5.91
C GLN A 157 -8.58 -7.21 7.25
N ALA A 158 -7.54 -7.73 7.91
CA ALA A 158 -7.68 -8.40 9.20
C ALA A 158 -8.10 -7.41 10.31
N ILE A 159 -7.55 -6.19 10.30
CA ILE A 159 -7.96 -5.13 11.24
C ILE A 159 -9.41 -4.74 11.00
N GLU A 160 -9.81 -4.51 9.76
CA GLU A 160 -11.18 -4.14 9.39
C GLU A 160 -12.18 -5.21 9.84
N ALA A 161 -11.90 -6.49 9.57
CA ALA A 161 -12.72 -7.61 10.02
C ALA A 161 -12.81 -7.71 11.56
N GLY A 162 -11.71 -7.43 12.27
CA GLY A 162 -11.64 -7.40 13.72
C GLY A 162 -12.47 -6.28 14.35
N VAL A 163 -12.43 -5.08 13.77
CA VAL A 163 -13.23 -3.93 14.20
C VAL A 163 -14.71 -4.17 13.94
N GLY A 164 -15.08 -4.65 12.74
CA GLY A 164 -16.48 -4.95 12.39
C GLY A 164 -17.12 -6.01 13.30
N SER A 165 -16.35 -7.03 13.70
CA SER A 165 -16.85 -8.03 14.66
C SER A 165 -17.02 -7.48 16.08
N ALA A 166 -16.17 -6.55 16.51
CA ALA A 166 -16.29 -5.90 17.81
C ALA A 166 -17.47 -4.92 17.89
N GLU A 167 -17.81 -4.24 16.79
CA GLU A 167 -18.99 -3.37 16.72
C GLU A 167 -20.30 -4.17 16.69
N ALA A 168 -20.34 -5.32 15.98
CA ALA A 168 -21.49 -6.19 15.92
C ALA A 168 -21.80 -6.90 17.25
N ALA A 169 -20.85 -6.96 18.18
CA ALA A 169 -20.98 -7.58 19.50
C ALA A 169 -21.41 -6.60 20.61
N ARG A 170 -21.67 -5.34 20.30
CA ARG A 170 -22.14 -4.29 21.23
C ARG A 170 -23.61 -3.99 21.03
#